data_be596b7fa71f9ed94ca283c62f33e785
#
_entry.id   be596b7fa71f9ed94ca283c62f33e785
#
_cell.length_a   1.000
_cell.length_b   1.000
_cell.length_c   1.000
_cell.angle_alpha   90.00
_cell.angle_beta   90.00
_cell.angle_gamma   90.00
#
_symmetry.space_group_name_H-M   'P 1'
#
loop_
_entity.id
_entity.type
_entity.pdbx_description
1 polymer ?
#
loop_
_entity_poly.entity_id
_entity_poly.type
_entity_poly.pdbx_seq_one_letter_code
_entity_poly.pdbx_strand_id
1 'polypeptide(L)'
;FSYKQTWAFVFGKFTTDGVWWFFLFWTPSYLNSQFGIKTSDPLGMGLIFTLYAITMLSIYGGKLPTIFINKTGMNPYAARMKAMLIFAFFPLVVLLAQPLGTFSPWFPVILIGIGGAAHQSWSANIFSTVGDMFPRTAIASITGIGGMAGGIGSMILQKVAGNLFVY
;
A
#
# COMPACT_ATOMS: atom_id res chain seq x y z
N PHE A 1 8.45 -22.90 9.40
CA PHE A 1 8.88 -21.75 10.24
C PHE A 1 10.39 -21.78 10.62
N SER A 2 11.19 -22.62 9.97
CA SER A 2 12.64 -22.77 10.25
C SER A 2 13.48 -21.56 9.83
N TYR A 3 12.97 -20.71 8.97
CA TYR A 3 13.71 -19.55 8.45
C TYR A 3 13.35 -18.27 9.22
N LYS A 4 14.34 -17.57 9.77
CA LYS A 4 14.14 -16.26 10.45
C LYS A 4 13.54 -15.21 9.51
N GLN A 5 13.88 -15.27 8.22
CA GLN A 5 13.37 -14.38 7.17
C GLN A 5 11.85 -14.50 6.97
N THR A 6 11.27 -15.69 7.23
CA THR A 6 9.81 -15.89 7.18
C THR A 6 9.09 -14.98 8.16
N TRP A 7 9.59 -14.87 9.38
CA TRP A 7 8.99 -14.02 10.39
C TRP A 7 9.09 -12.53 10.05
N ALA A 8 10.22 -12.10 9.46
CA ALA A 8 10.37 -10.72 8.98
C ALA A 8 9.35 -10.40 7.87
N PHE A 9 9.15 -11.33 6.91
CA PHE A 9 8.16 -11.21 5.86
C PHE A 9 6.73 -11.17 6.42
N VAL A 10 6.39 -12.09 7.32
CA VAL A 10 5.09 -12.20 7.99
C VAL A 10 4.77 -10.92 8.76
N PHE A 11 5.71 -10.41 9.54
CA PHE A 11 5.55 -9.17 10.30
C PHE A 11 5.38 -7.96 9.36
N GLY A 12 6.19 -7.88 8.31
CA GLY A 12 6.06 -6.84 7.29
C GLY A 12 4.67 -6.83 6.65
N LYS A 13 4.15 -7.97 6.26
CA LYS A 13 2.80 -8.10 5.69
C LYS A 13 1.72 -7.76 6.71
N PHE A 14 1.83 -8.28 7.92
CA PHE A 14 0.88 -8.00 9.01
C PHE A 14 0.71 -6.50 9.28
N THR A 15 1.81 -5.75 9.30
CA THR A 15 1.78 -4.31 9.64
C THR A 15 1.40 -3.42 8.48
N THR A 16 1.62 -3.84 7.23
CA THR A 16 1.49 -2.93 6.07
C THR A 16 0.25 -3.15 5.22
N ASP A 17 -0.27 -4.37 5.11
CA ASP A 17 -1.41 -4.65 4.22
C ASP A 17 -2.68 -3.89 4.60
N GLY A 18 -2.87 -3.59 5.88
CA GLY A 18 -3.98 -2.80 6.37
C GLY A 18 -4.06 -1.39 5.79
N VAL A 19 -2.94 -0.80 5.37
CA VAL A 19 -2.88 0.55 4.80
C VAL A 19 -3.68 0.64 3.50
N TRP A 20 -3.52 -0.34 2.60
CA TRP A 20 -4.27 -0.37 1.35
C TRP A 20 -5.77 -0.49 1.58
N TRP A 21 -6.16 -1.45 2.42
CA TRP A 21 -7.57 -1.67 2.76
C TRP A 21 -8.19 -0.47 3.47
N PHE A 22 -7.40 0.23 4.30
CA PHE A 22 -7.82 1.48 4.91
C PHE A 22 -8.14 2.53 3.85
N PHE A 23 -7.25 2.80 2.92
CA PHE A 23 -7.50 3.76 1.84
C PHE A 23 -8.72 3.37 1.01
N LEU A 24 -8.88 2.07 0.71
CA LEU A 24 -9.95 1.58 -0.12
C LEU A 24 -11.33 1.76 0.53
N PHE A 25 -11.47 1.38 1.80
CA PHE A 25 -12.76 1.36 2.46
C PHE A 25 -13.14 2.70 3.10
N TRP A 26 -12.16 3.48 3.57
CA TRP A 26 -12.45 4.72 4.28
C TRP A 26 -12.47 5.96 3.41
N THR A 27 -11.86 5.96 2.21
CA THR A 27 -11.92 7.12 1.31
C THR A 27 -13.36 7.48 0.92
N PRO A 28 -14.27 6.57 0.56
CA PRO A 28 -15.66 6.90 0.32
C PRO A 28 -16.36 7.53 1.51
N SER A 29 -16.15 6.99 2.70
CA SER A 29 -16.71 7.52 3.94
C SER A 29 -16.14 8.92 4.25
N TYR A 30 -14.85 9.12 4.05
CA TYR A 30 -14.18 10.40 4.20
C TYR A 30 -14.76 11.46 3.24
N LEU A 31 -14.95 11.14 1.97
CA LEU A 31 -15.55 12.06 0.99
C LEU A 31 -16.97 12.45 1.37
N ASN A 32 -17.76 11.49 1.87
CA ASN A 32 -19.12 11.78 2.31
C ASN A 32 -19.13 12.63 3.58
N SER A 33 -18.32 12.32 4.58
CA SER A 33 -18.32 13.03 5.87
C SER A 33 -17.74 14.43 5.79
N GLN A 34 -16.70 14.66 4.97
CA GLN A 34 -16.00 15.93 4.89
C GLN A 34 -16.56 16.87 3.82
N PHE A 35 -17.10 16.33 2.73
CA PHE A 35 -17.53 17.11 1.56
C PHE A 35 -19.01 16.88 1.18
N GLY A 36 -19.70 15.96 1.85
CA GLY A 36 -21.08 15.59 1.49
C GLY A 36 -21.19 14.87 0.14
N ILE A 37 -20.06 14.41 -0.43
CA ILE A 37 -20.00 13.77 -1.76
C ILE A 37 -20.25 12.28 -1.59
N LYS A 38 -21.31 11.78 -2.22
CA LYS A 38 -21.61 10.34 -2.28
C LYS A 38 -20.89 9.71 -3.46
N THR A 39 -20.49 8.46 -3.32
CA THR A 39 -19.85 7.69 -4.41
C THR A 39 -20.78 7.43 -5.58
N SER A 40 -22.11 7.56 -5.39
CA SER A 40 -23.10 7.49 -6.46
C SER A 40 -23.19 8.76 -7.31
N ASP A 41 -22.68 9.87 -6.83
CA ASP A 41 -22.73 11.15 -7.53
C ASP A 41 -21.68 11.18 -8.66
N PRO A 42 -21.93 11.88 -9.78
CA PRO A 42 -20.94 11.96 -10.87
C PRO A 42 -19.57 12.44 -10.41
N LEU A 43 -19.52 13.42 -9.50
CA LEU A 43 -18.27 13.90 -8.91
C LEU A 43 -17.59 12.82 -8.05
N GLY A 44 -18.36 12.11 -7.21
CA GLY A 44 -17.86 11.04 -6.37
C GLY A 44 -17.28 9.87 -7.20
N MET A 45 -17.98 9.49 -8.28
CA MET A 45 -17.48 8.49 -9.23
C MET A 45 -16.16 8.94 -9.87
N GLY A 46 -16.06 10.21 -10.30
CA GLY A 46 -14.83 10.77 -10.87
C GLY A 46 -13.66 10.76 -9.88
N LEU A 47 -13.91 11.13 -8.62
CA LEU A 47 -12.90 11.11 -7.56
C LEU A 47 -12.38 9.69 -7.27
N ILE A 48 -13.29 8.73 -7.13
CA ILE A 48 -12.93 7.32 -6.90
C ILE A 48 -12.21 6.73 -8.12
N PHE A 49 -12.68 7.02 -9.34
CA PHE A 49 -11.97 6.62 -10.55
C PHE A 49 -10.54 7.17 -10.58
N THR A 50 -10.36 8.44 -10.24
CA THR A 50 -9.03 9.09 -10.23
C THR A 50 -8.11 8.45 -9.18
N LEU A 51 -8.63 8.11 -8.00
CA LEU A 51 -7.87 7.39 -6.98
C LEU A 51 -7.31 6.06 -7.52
N TYR A 52 -8.17 5.26 -8.15
CA TYR A 52 -7.75 3.97 -8.73
C TYR A 52 -6.81 4.16 -9.92
N ALA A 53 -7.06 5.14 -10.78
CA ALA A 53 -6.19 5.45 -11.91
C ALA A 53 -4.77 5.82 -11.46
N ILE A 54 -4.63 6.64 -10.42
CA ILE A 54 -3.33 6.97 -9.82
C ILE A 54 -2.69 5.72 -9.21
N THR A 55 -3.47 4.91 -8.50
CA THR A 55 -2.96 3.67 -7.88
C THR A 55 -2.41 2.69 -8.91
N MET A 56 -2.93 2.67 -10.13
CA MET A 56 -2.39 1.84 -11.23
C MET A 56 -0.94 2.21 -11.61
N LEU A 57 -0.44 3.39 -11.23
CA LEU A 57 0.97 3.75 -11.41
C LEU A 57 1.91 2.80 -10.65
N SER A 58 1.41 2.06 -9.67
CA SER A 58 2.14 1.00 -8.96
C SER A 58 2.73 -0.07 -9.90
N ILE A 59 2.18 -0.24 -11.10
CA ILE A 59 2.74 -1.12 -12.15
C ILE A 59 4.20 -0.77 -12.44
N TYR A 60 4.57 0.51 -12.36
CA TYR A 60 5.96 0.95 -12.55
C TYR A 60 6.84 0.70 -11.32
N GLY A 61 6.26 0.42 -10.15
CA GLY A 61 6.99 0.19 -8.91
C GLY A 61 7.93 -1.01 -8.96
N GLY A 62 7.56 -2.05 -9.72
CA GLY A 62 8.42 -3.20 -9.98
C GLY A 62 9.64 -2.90 -10.85
N LYS A 63 9.64 -1.79 -11.61
CA LYS A 63 10.77 -1.39 -12.46
C LYS A 63 11.91 -0.72 -11.67
N LEU A 64 11.62 -0.13 -10.51
CA LEU A 64 12.62 0.61 -9.76
C LEU A 64 13.81 -0.26 -9.30
N PRO A 65 13.63 -1.48 -8.75
CA PRO A 65 14.74 -2.38 -8.47
C PRO A 65 15.57 -2.71 -9.72
N THR A 66 14.91 -2.96 -10.84
CA THR A 66 15.59 -3.27 -12.11
C THR A 66 16.48 -2.11 -12.56
N ILE A 67 16.03 -0.85 -12.38
CA ILE A 67 16.85 0.32 -12.68
C ILE A 67 18.10 0.36 -11.79
N PHE A 68 17.97 0.05 -10.48
CA PHE A 68 19.12 0.00 -9.57
C PHE A 68 20.11 -1.12 -9.97
N ILE A 69 19.60 -2.31 -10.28
CA ILE A 69 20.44 -3.43 -10.74
C ILE A 69 21.23 -3.01 -12.00
N ASN A 70 20.54 -2.49 -13.00
CA ASN A 70 21.16 -2.17 -14.29
C ASN A 70 22.13 -0.99 -14.21
N LYS A 71 21.84 0.03 -13.38
CA LYS A 71 22.69 1.23 -13.28
C LYS A 71 23.85 1.09 -12.29
N THR A 72 23.69 0.33 -11.23
CA THR A 72 24.66 0.28 -10.14
C THR A 72 25.24 -1.11 -9.87
N GLY A 73 24.79 -2.15 -10.60
CA GLY A 73 25.22 -3.53 -10.34
C GLY A 73 24.76 -4.10 -9.01
N MET A 74 23.72 -3.52 -8.38
CA MET A 74 23.22 -3.97 -7.09
C MET A 74 22.71 -5.40 -7.12
N ASN A 75 22.91 -6.13 -6.02
CA ASN A 75 22.26 -7.42 -5.80
C ASN A 75 20.72 -7.22 -5.82
N PRO A 76 19.95 -8.16 -6.42
CA PRO A 76 18.49 -8.06 -6.53
C PRO A 76 17.77 -7.78 -5.20
N TYR A 77 18.14 -8.48 -4.14
CA TYR A 77 17.58 -8.27 -2.81
C TYR A 77 17.84 -6.84 -2.30
N ALA A 78 19.09 -6.35 -2.38
CA ALA A 78 19.43 -5.00 -1.96
C ALA A 78 18.70 -3.92 -2.78
N ALA A 79 18.54 -4.14 -4.08
CA ALA A 79 17.81 -3.23 -4.97
C ALA A 79 16.31 -3.15 -4.58
N ARG A 80 15.68 -4.29 -4.24
CA ARG A 80 14.29 -4.31 -3.75
C ARG A 80 14.16 -3.63 -2.39
N MET A 81 15.06 -3.90 -1.46
CA MET A 81 15.07 -3.22 -0.14
C MET A 81 15.17 -1.70 -0.29
N LYS A 82 16.05 -1.23 -1.18
CA LYS A 82 16.19 0.20 -1.48
C LYS A 82 14.93 0.80 -2.12
N ALA A 83 14.31 0.09 -3.05
CA ALA A 83 13.06 0.52 -3.67
C ALA A 83 11.92 0.59 -2.64
N MET A 84 11.80 -0.44 -1.79
CA MET A 84 10.80 -0.48 -0.72
C MET A 84 10.99 0.65 0.29
N LEU A 85 12.23 0.99 0.64
CA LEU A 85 12.53 2.13 1.50
C LEU A 85 12.04 3.45 0.87
N ILE A 86 12.28 3.65 -0.42
CA ILE A 86 11.80 4.83 -1.14
C ILE A 86 10.27 4.88 -1.12
N PHE A 87 9.60 3.78 -1.45
CA PHE A 87 8.13 3.72 -1.45
C PHE A 87 7.52 3.91 -0.06
N ALA A 88 8.22 3.55 1.01
CA ALA A 88 7.74 3.72 2.37
C ALA A 88 7.58 5.20 2.80
N PHE A 89 8.27 6.13 2.15
CA PHE A 89 8.13 7.56 2.44
C PHE A 89 6.92 8.21 1.76
N PHE A 90 6.44 7.68 0.64
CA PHE A 90 5.34 8.30 -0.11
C PHE A 90 4.01 8.35 0.65
N PRO A 91 3.60 7.36 1.44
CA PRO A 91 2.38 7.47 2.23
C PRO A 91 2.35 8.65 3.21
N LEU A 92 3.53 9.22 3.57
CA LEU A 92 3.59 10.41 4.41
C LEU A 92 2.95 11.63 3.75
N VAL A 93 2.85 11.69 2.42
CA VAL A 93 2.14 12.78 1.73
C VAL A 93 0.65 12.81 2.06
N VAL A 94 0.08 11.67 2.47
CA VAL A 94 -1.32 11.58 2.87
C VAL A 94 -1.63 12.41 4.12
N LEU A 95 -0.62 12.72 4.95
CA LEU A 95 -0.78 13.62 6.09
C LEU A 95 -1.22 15.04 5.65
N LEU A 96 -0.94 15.41 4.41
CA LEU A 96 -1.38 16.68 3.83
C LEU A 96 -2.81 16.63 3.27
N ALA A 97 -3.46 15.45 3.26
CA ALA A 97 -4.80 15.29 2.68
C ALA A 97 -5.82 16.14 3.41
N GLN A 98 -5.81 16.14 4.75
CA GLN A 98 -6.76 16.91 5.54
C GLN A 98 -6.59 18.45 5.36
N PRO A 99 -5.39 19.03 5.54
CA PRO A 99 -5.22 20.47 5.35
C PRO A 99 -5.47 20.93 3.91
N LEU A 100 -5.07 20.17 2.90
CA LEU A 100 -5.31 20.52 1.50
C LEU A 100 -6.75 20.23 1.05
N GLY A 101 -7.45 19.37 1.76
CA GLY A 101 -8.87 19.09 1.53
C GLY A 101 -9.76 20.32 1.70
N THR A 102 -9.36 21.30 2.52
CA THR A 102 -10.08 22.56 2.68
C THR A 102 -10.21 23.37 1.37
N PHE A 103 -9.30 23.18 0.43
CA PHE A 103 -9.32 23.84 -0.87
C PHE A 103 -10.14 23.09 -1.92
N SER A 104 -10.05 21.77 -1.95
CA SER A 104 -10.78 20.95 -2.93
C SER A 104 -10.73 19.46 -2.56
N PRO A 105 -11.80 18.67 -2.82
CA PRO A 105 -11.83 17.24 -2.60
C PRO A 105 -10.85 16.46 -3.50
N TRP A 106 -10.35 17.07 -4.57
CA TRP A 106 -9.36 16.44 -5.46
C TRP A 106 -7.99 16.25 -4.79
N PHE A 107 -7.57 17.18 -3.92
CA PHE A 107 -6.27 17.06 -3.25
C PHE A 107 -6.16 15.81 -2.37
N PRO A 108 -7.08 15.54 -1.44
CA PRO A 108 -7.05 14.30 -0.67
C PRO A 108 -7.01 13.05 -1.54
N VAL A 109 -7.84 13.00 -2.58
CA VAL A 109 -7.94 11.86 -3.47
C VAL A 109 -6.63 11.60 -4.22
N ILE A 110 -5.98 12.64 -4.73
CA ILE A 110 -4.69 12.54 -5.41
C ILE A 110 -3.61 12.05 -4.42
N LEU A 111 -3.56 12.63 -3.22
CA LEU A 111 -2.56 12.28 -2.20
C LEU A 111 -2.75 10.84 -1.70
N ILE A 112 -3.99 10.42 -1.46
CA ILE A 112 -4.31 9.04 -1.09
C ILE A 112 -3.98 8.09 -2.25
N GLY A 113 -4.27 8.48 -3.49
CA GLY A 113 -3.90 7.72 -4.68
C GLY A 113 -2.39 7.50 -4.81
N ILE A 114 -1.58 8.55 -4.57
CA ILE A 114 -0.11 8.47 -4.55
C ILE A 114 0.37 7.56 -3.43
N GLY A 115 -0.16 7.71 -2.22
CA GLY A 115 0.14 6.82 -1.09
C GLY A 115 -0.21 5.37 -1.38
N GLY A 116 -1.38 5.13 -1.99
CA GLY A 116 -1.85 3.83 -2.43
C GLY A 116 -0.96 3.21 -3.51
N ALA A 117 -0.55 3.99 -4.53
CA ALA A 117 0.36 3.54 -5.58
C ALA A 117 1.72 3.12 -5.00
N ALA A 118 2.25 3.89 -4.07
CA ALA A 118 3.51 3.59 -3.40
C ALA A 118 3.39 2.34 -2.52
N HIS A 119 2.31 2.19 -1.76
CA HIS A 119 2.05 1.00 -0.98
C HIS A 119 1.95 -0.26 -1.85
N GLN A 120 1.23 -0.21 -2.97
CA GLN A 120 1.13 -1.35 -3.89
C GLN A 120 2.48 -1.67 -4.54
N SER A 121 3.29 -0.65 -4.87
CA SER A 121 4.67 -0.83 -5.33
C SER A 121 5.54 -1.51 -4.27
N TRP A 122 5.41 -1.10 -3.02
CA TRP A 122 6.08 -1.71 -1.87
C TRP A 122 5.65 -3.17 -1.70
N SER A 123 4.34 -3.44 -1.74
CA SER A 123 3.77 -4.78 -1.59
C SER A 123 4.23 -5.73 -2.70
N ALA A 124 4.28 -5.27 -3.95
CA ALA A 124 4.80 -6.08 -5.06
C ALA A 124 6.28 -6.47 -4.83
N ASN A 125 7.08 -5.55 -4.30
CA ASN A 125 8.50 -5.81 -4.03
C ASN A 125 8.70 -6.77 -2.86
N ILE A 126 7.94 -6.67 -1.76
CA ILE A 126 8.09 -7.59 -0.63
C ILE A 126 7.68 -9.03 -1.02
N PHE A 127 6.64 -9.20 -1.83
CA PHE A 127 6.32 -10.52 -2.37
C PHE A 127 7.42 -11.08 -3.26
N SER A 128 8.06 -10.23 -4.07
CA SER A 128 9.16 -10.64 -4.94
C SER A 128 10.41 -11.04 -4.15
N THR A 129 10.65 -10.45 -2.96
CA THR A 129 11.79 -10.85 -2.11
C THR A 129 11.69 -12.29 -1.62
N VAL A 130 10.49 -12.85 -1.51
CA VAL A 130 10.30 -14.26 -1.16
C VAL A 130 11.00 -15.16 -2.20
N GLY A 131 10.88 -14.83 -3.50
CA GLY A 131 11.56 -15.55 -4.57
C GLY A 131 13.08 -15.41 -4.54
N ASP A 132 13.59 -14.29 -4.03
CA ASP A 132 15.03 -14.03 -3.92
C ASP A 132 15.67 -14.71 -2.70
N MET A 133 14.90 -14.98 -1.64
CA MET A 133 15.40 -15.45 -0.35
C MET A 133 15.16 -16.94 -0.07
N PHE A 134 14.14 -17.54 -0.70
CA PHE A 134 13.69 -18.87 -0.34
C PHE A 134 13.77 -19.86 -1.49
N PRO A 135 13.99 -21.17 -1.20
CA PRO A 135 13.95 -22.21 -2.22
C PRO A 135 12.56 -22.30 -2.86
N ARG A 136 12.52 -22.65 -4.15
CA ARG A 136 11.28 -22.70 -4.95
C ARG A 136 10.15 -23.50 -4.31
N THR A 137 10.48 -24.58 -3.60
CA THR A 137 9.52 -25.44 -2.89
C THR A 137 8.84 -24.78 -1.70
N ALA A 138 9.45 -23.72 -1.12
CA ALA A 138 8.91 -23.02 0.03
C ALA A 138 8.15 -21.73 -0.32
N ILE A 139 8.34 -21.18 -1.53
CA ILE A 139 7.79 -19.86 -1.94
C ILE A 139 6.28 -19.80 -1.73
N ALA A 140 5.53 -20.78 -2.23
CA ALA A 140 4.07 -20.78 -2.16
C ALA A 140 3.58 -20.78 -0.70
N SER A 141 4.16 -21.61 0.15
CA SER A 141 3.79 -21.71 1.57
C SER A 141 4.11 -20.42 2.32
N ILE A 142 5.28 -19.82 2.11
CA ILE A 142 5.70 -18.57 2.76
C ILE A 142 4.81 -17.41 2.31
N THR A 143 4.54 -17.32 1.01
CA THR A 143 3.64 -16.31 0.43
C THR A 143 2.23 -16.43 1.03
N GLY A 144 1.69 -17.66 1.15
CA GLY A 144 0.39 -17.90 1.75
C GLY A 144 0.31 -17.50 3.22
N ILE A 145 1.34 -17.84 4.00
CA ILE A 145 1.43 -17.45 5.43
C ILE A 145 1.49 -15.91 5.57
N GLY A 146 2.31 -15.25 4.73
CA GLY A 146 2.38 -13.78 4.73
C GLY A 146 1.07 -13.11 4.32
N GLY A 147 0.38 -13.66 3.31
CA GLY A 147 -0.93 -13.17 2.89
C GLY A 147 -1.99 -13.32 4.01
N MET A 148 -2.00 -14.45 4.71
CA MET A 148 -2.88 -14.67 5.86
C MET A 148 -2.57 -13.68 6.99
N ALA A 149 -1.29 -13.46 7.31
CA ALA A 149 -0.88 -12.50 8.32
C ALA A 149 -1.29 -11.06 7.96
N GLY A 150 -1.13 -10.67 6.69
CA GLY A 150 -1.60 -9.39 6.17
C GLY A 150 -3.11 -9.21 6.30
N GLY A 151 -3.89 -10.25 6.01
CA GLY A 151 -5.34 -10.25 6.19
C GLY A 151 -5.74 -10.04 7.67
N ILE A 152 -5.08 -10.74 8.59
CA ILE A 152 -5.32 -10.58 10.03
C ILE A 152 -4.96 -9.16 10.49
N GLY A 153 -3.78 -8.65 10.09
CA GLY A 153 -3.36 -7.28 10.41
C GLY A 153 -4.33 -6.24 9.88
N SER A 154 -4.80 -6.42 8.64
CA SER A 154 -5.82 -5.56 8.02
C SER A 154 -7.13 -5.55 8.79
N MET A 155 -7.62 -6.72 9.20
CA MET A 155 -8.84 -6.85 10.00
C MET A 155 -8.73 -6.10 11.33
N ILE A 156 -7.60 -6.23 12.02
CA ILE A 156 -7.35 -5.53 13.28
C ILE A 156 -7.33 -4.01 13.05
N LEU A 157 -6.60 -3.53 12.03
CA LEU A 157 -6.54 -2.11 11.70
C LEU A 157 -7.92 -1.53 11.37
N GLN A 158 -8.72 -2.24 10.56
CA GLN A 158 -10.07 -1.79 10.20
C GLN A 158 -10.99 -1.70 11.44
N LYS A 159 -10.89 -2.66 12.35
CA LYS A 159 -11.65 -2.64 13.60
C LYS A 159 -11.25 -1.47 14.50
N VAL A 160 -9.96 -1.21 14.64
CA VAL A 160 -9.44 -0.06 15.40
C VAL A 160 -9.89 1.24 14.76
N ALA A 161 -9.74 1.40 13.44
CA ALA A 161 -10.17 2.58 12.70
C ALA A 161 -11.69 2.81 12.86
N GLY A 162 -12.50 1.76 12.71
CA GLY A 162 -13.95 1.85 12.91
C GLY A 162 -14.32 2.36 14.30
N ASN A 163 -13.67 1.87 15.33
CA ASN A 163 -13.92 2.34 16.71
C ASN A 163 -13.51 3.81 16.91
N LEU A 164 -12.44 4.26 16.24
CA LEU A 164 -11.97 5.66 16.36
C LEU A 164 -12.87 6.66 15.62
N PHE A 165 -13.55 6.23 14.56
CA PHE A 165 -14.42 7.11 13.76
C PHE A 165 -15.90 7.11 14.21
N VAL A 166 -16.29 6.23 15.11
CA VAL A 166 -17.66 6.18 15.66
C VAL A 166 -17.81 7.13 16.87
N TYR A 167 -16.71 7.61 17.44
CA TYR A 167 -16.69 8.62 18.51
C TYR A 167 -16.17 9.94 17.96
#